data_ca307f8c529d0a711a3bafeb21a6c0f2
#
_entry.id   ca307f8c529d0a711a3bafeb21a6c0f2
#
_cell.length_a   1.000
_cell.length_b   1.000
_cell.length_c   1.000
_cell.angle_alpha   90.00
_cell.angle_beta   90.00
_cell.angle_gamma   90.00
#
_symmetry.space_group_name_H-M   'P 1'
#
loop_
_entity.id
_entity.type
_entity.pdbx_description
1 polymer ?
#
loop_
_entity_poly.entity_id
_entity_poly.type
_entity_poly.pdbx_seq_one_letter_code
_entity_poly.pdbx_strand_id
1 'polypeptide(L)'
;HKDNHAGLMNAEQMAALRTEGVEFVTYERKPYSTLPASAFGPPLRFREETVRLCEAPRKNLRKGRGRVRRISVLFSNGKQINLLAVSTQPPLWLLQVMVGRWCQENSFKYAGERWGQDQLDGRRVEPYPDKALIPNPARRRLEAALRLSRAREGQALRMLAPLGPSDPRRADLEQDLQDARA
;
A
#
# COMPACT_ATOMS: atom_id res chain seq x y z
N HIS A 1 -12.90 3.72 12.64
CA HIS A 1 -12.83 3.43 11.20
C HIS A 1 -11.87 2.26 11.04
N LYS A 2 -12.39 1.09 10.71
CA LYS A 2 -11.58 -0.06 10.31
C LYS A 2 -11.25 0.15 8.85
N ASP A 3 -10.01 0.49 8.58
CA ASP A 3 -9.48 0.57 7.25
C ASP A 3 -9.68 -0.78 6.55
N ASN A 4 -10.68 -0.85 5.70
CA ASN A 4 -10.83 -1.91 4.74
C ASN A 4 -9.71 -1.71 3.72
N HIS A 5 -8.56 -2.34 3.96
CA HIS A 5 -7.55 -2.46 2.93
C HIS A 5 -8.18 -3.15 1.73
N ALA A 6 -8.45 -2.39 0.70
CA ALA A 6 -8.99 -2.86 -0.56
C ALA A 6 -8.17 -4.07 -1.04
N GLY A 7 -8.84 -5.19 -1.29
CA GLY A 7 -8.23 -6.39 -1.83
C GLY A 7 -8.02 -7.57 -0.88
N LEU A 8 -8.23 -7.43 0.43
CA LEU A 8 -8.12 -8.53 1.38
C LEU A 8 -9.50 -9.03 1.82
N MET A 9 -9.89 -10.19 1.32
CA MET A 9 -11.15 -10.84 1.68
C MET A 9 -11.11 -11.37 3.11
N ASN A 10 -12.20 -11.20 3.86
CA ASN A 10 -12.36 -11.83 5.15
C ASN A 10 -12.91 -13.27 5.01
N ALA A 11 -12.90 -14.04 6.11
CA ALA A 11 -13.35 -15.43 6.08
C ALA A 11 -14.84 -15.59 5.74
N GLU A 12 -15.66 -14.58 6.01
CA GLU A 12 -17.10 -14.59 5.69
C GLU A 12 -17.34 -14.40 4.21
N GLN A 13 -16.66 -13.42 3.62
CA GLN A 13 -16.70 -13.17 2.18
C GLN A 13 -16.20 -14.38 1.38
N MET A 14 -15.08 -14.99 1.81
CA MET A 14 -14.56 -16.20 1.18
C MET A 14 -15.53 -17.37 1.25
N ALA A 15 -16.22 -17.53 2.38
CA ALA A 15 -17.21 -18.59 2.55
C ALA A 15 -18.46 -18.36 1.69
N ALA A 16 -18.95 -17.12 1.61
CA ALA A 16 -20.09 -16.73 0.78
C ALA A 16 -19.81 -16.99 -0.70
N LEU A 17 -18.72 -16.47 -1.24
CA LEU A 17 -18.33 -16.68 -2.64
C LEU A 17 -18.17 -18.18 -2.98
N ARG A 18 -17.59 -18.93 -2.06
CA ARG A 18 -17.48 -20.39 -2.25
C ARG A 18 -18.83 -21.06 -2.32
N THR A 19 -19.78 -20.67 -1.47
CA THR A 19 -21.15 -21.23 -1.47
C THR A 19 -21.88 -20.90 -2.77
N GLU A 20 -21.61 -19.71 -3.32
CA GLU A 20 -22.13 -19.26 -4.61
C GLU A 20 -21.41 -19.89 -5.82
N GLY A 21 -20.40 -20.74 -5.58
CA GLY A 21 -19.60 -21.35 -6.65
C GLY A 21 -18.65 -20.40 -7.38
N VAL A 22 -18.40 -19.23 -6.81
CA VAL A 22 -17.52 -18.22 -7.40
C VAL A 22 -16.05 -18.55 -7.12
N GLU A 23 -15.25 -18.66 -8.18
CA GLU A 23 -13.80 -18.79 -8.06
C GLU A 23 -13.17 -17.47 -7.64
N PHE A 24 -12.21 -17.53 -6.74
CA PHE A 24 -11.47 -16.34 -6.31
C PHE A 24 -10.03 -16.67 -5.92
N VAL A 25 -9.19 -15.63 -5.92
CA VAL A 25 -7.85 -15.63 -5.33
C VAL A 25 -7.63 -14.33 -4.56
N THR A 26 -6.99 -14.43 -3.39
CA THR A 26 -6.70 -13.27 -2.52
C THR A 26 -5.41 -13.50 -1.75
N TYR A 27 -4.80 -12.43 -1.20
CA TYR A 27 -3.67 -12.56 -0.29
C TYR A 27 -4.12 -13.08 1.08
N GLU A 28 -3.28 -13.92 1.70
CA GLU A 28 -3.45 -14.27 3.10
C GLU A 28 -3.06 -13.09 3.99
N ARG A 29 -3.96 -12.70 4.89
CA ARG A 29 -3.71 -11.62 5.84
C ARG A 29 -2.67 -12.03 6.88
N LYS A 30 -1.69 -11.16 7.16
CA LYS A 30 -0.76 -11.34 8.27
C LYS A 30 -1.47 -11.24 9.62
N PRO A 31 -0.97 -11.90 10.70
CA PRO A 31 0.22 -12.75 10.71
C PRO A 31 -0.06 -14.16 10.14
N TYR A 32 0.92 -14.73 9.44
CA TYR A 32 0.91 -16.11 8.98
C TYR A 32 2.30 -16.74 9.16
N SER A 33 2.32 -18.08 9.31
CA SER A 33 3.57 -18.83 9.41
C SER A 33 4.29 -18.87 8.06
N THR A 34 5.56 -18.58 8.05
CA THR A 34 6.43 -18.78 6.90
C THR A 34 6.87 -20.25 6.82
N LEU A 35 7.07 -20.74 5.61
CA LEU A 35 7.58 -22.08 5.36
C LEU A 35 9.11 -22.03 5.18
N PRO A 36 9.84 -23.09 5.58
CA PRO A 36 11.27 -23.19 5.29
C PRO A 36 11.48 -23.29 3.78
N ALA A 37 12.63 -22.81 3.30
CA ALA A 37 12.95 -22.81 1.87
C ALA A 37 12.94 -24.21 1.24
N SER A 38 13.19 -25.25 2.02
CA SER A 38 13.13 -26.66 1.60
C SER A 38 11.71 -27.15 1.27
N ALA A 39 10.69 -26.46 1.75
CA ALA A 39 9.29 -26.83 1.47
C ALA A 39 8.82 -26.38 0.07
N PHE A 40 9.58 -25.54 -0.60
CA PHE A 40 9.22 -25.02 -1.90
C PHE A 40 9.77 -25.88 -3.04
N GLY A 41 8.97 -25.99 -4.12
CA GLY A 41 9.34 -26.68 -5.35
C GLY A 41 10.52 -26.02 -6.09
N PRO A 42 10.81 -26.49 -7.31
CA PRO A 42 11.87 -25.94 -8.12
C PRO A 42 11.64 -24.48 -8.47
N PRO A 43 12.72 -23.74 -8.82
CA PRO A 43 12.59 -22.36 -9.25
C PRO A 43 11.85 -22.27 -10.59
N LEU A 44 10.94 -21.32 -10.67
CA LEU A 44 10.12 -21.02 -11.85
C LEU A 44 10.35 -19.55 -12.24
N ARG A 45 10.43 -19.30 -13.56
CA ARG A 45 10.50 -17.92 -14.05
C ARG A 45 9.13 -17.27 -13.96
N PHE A 46 9.09 -16.10 -13.33
CA PHE A 46 7.89 -15.29 -13.21
C PHE A 46 8.23 -13.82 -13.52
N ARG A 47 7.79 -13.33 -14.69
CA ARG A 47 8.23 -12.03 -15.21
C ARG A 47 9.78 -11.95 -15.29
N GLU A 48 10.38 -10.95 -14.64
CA GLU A 48 11.83 -10.74 -14.58
C GLU A 48 12.49 -11.40 -13.34
N GLU A 49 11.69 -12.05 -12.48
CA GLU A 49 12.14 -12.65 -11.23
C GLU A 49 12.02 -14.18 -11.26
N THR A 50 12.68 -14.81 -10.31
CA THR A 50 12.54 -16.24 -10.03
C THR A 50 11.71 -16.42 -8.77
N VAL A 51 10.72 -17.31 -8.84
CA VAL A 51 9.86 -17.66 -7.70
C VAL A 51 9.87 -19.17 -7.48
N ARG A 52 9.63 -19.57 -6.27
CA ARG A 52 9.40 -20.99 -5.90
C ARG A 52 8.02 -21.08 -5.25
N LEU A 53 7.28 -22.11 -5.59
CA LEU A 53 5.92 -22.29 -5.13
C LEU A 53 5.81 -23.50 -4.22
N CYS A 54 4.97 -23.39 -3.19
CA CYS A 54 4.56 -24.50 -2.35
C CYS A 54 3.04 -24.45 -2.21
N GLU A 55 2.39 -25.51 -2.65
CA GLU A 55 0.96 -25.68 -2.34
C GLU A 55 0.86 -26.35 -0.97
N ALA A 56 0.69 -25.55 0.04
CA ALA A 56 0.56 -26.01 1.43
C ALA A 56 -0.78 -26.74 1.66
N PRO A 57 -0.93 -27.45 2.77
CA PRO A 57 -2.22 -28.03 3.15
C PRO A 57 -3.32 -26.98 3.12
N ARG A 58 -4.51 -27.37 2.67
CA ARG A 58 -5.67 -26.47 2.59
C ARG A 58 -5.89 -25.76 3.93
N LYS A 59 -6.02 -24.44 3.88
CA LYS A 59 -6.31 -23.65 5.07
C LYS A 59 -7.78 -23.76 5.45
N ASN A 60 -8.04 -24.08 6.72
CA ASN A 60 -9.38 -24.02 7.27
C ASN A 60 -9.82 -22.57 7.45
N LEU A 61 -10.99 -22.23 6.95
CA LEU A 61 -11.66 -20.98 7.30
C LEU A 61 -12.22 -21.10 8.73
N ARG A 62 -12.14 -20.01 9.50
CA ARG A 62 -12.65 -20.00 10.88
C ARG A 62 -14.12 -20.44 10.94
N LYS A 63 -14.52 -21.06 12.07
CA LYS A 63 -15.89 -21.49 12.36
C LYS A 63 -16.46 -22.55 11.40
N GLY A 64 -15.66 -23.48 10.92
CA GLY A 64 -16.15 -24.58 10.08
C GLY A 64 -16.62 -24.20 8.67
N ARG A 65 -16.31 -22.98 8.22
CA ARG A 65 -16.74 -22.41 6.92
C ARG A 65 -16.02 -23.02 5.70
N GLY A 66 -15.36 -24.17 5.89
CA GLY A 66 -14.71 -24.91 4.82
C GLY A 66 -13.22 -24.68 4.68
N ARG A 67 -12.63 -25.20 3.60
CA ARG A 67 -11.20 -25.17 3.32
C ARG A 67 -10.94 -24.46 1.99
N VAL A 68 -9.87 -23.66 1.94
CA VAL A 68 -9.37 -23.02 0.73
C VAL A 68 -7.95 -23.50 0.43
N ARG A 69 -7.55 -23.50 -0.84
CA ARG A 69 -6.17 -23.76 -1.23
C ARG A 69 -5.28 -22.65 -0.69
N ARG A 70 -4.13 -23.03 -0.17
CA ARG A 70 -3.08 -22.08 0.23
C ARG A 70 -1.86 -22.29 -0.65
N ILE A 71 -1.44 -21.25 -1.34
CA ILE A 71 -0.29 -21.24 -2.21
C ILE A 71 0.72 -20.27 -1.61
N SER A 72 1.84 -20.81 -1.15
CA SER A 72 2.97 -20.01 -0.66
C SER A 72 3.93 -19.73 -1.80
N VAL A 73 4.35 -18.49 -1.94
CA VAL A 73 5.27 -18.02 -2.98
C VAL A 73 6.50 -17.46 -2.31
N LEU A 74 7.66 -17.99 -2.62
CA LEU A 74 8.97 -17.51 -2.17
C LEU A 74 9.67 -16.83 -3.34
N PHE A 75 9.96 -15.54 -3.18
CA PHE A 75 10.70 -14.73 -4.15
C PHE A 75 12.22 -14.90 -3.97
N SER A 76 13.00 -14.55 -4.98
CA SER A 76 14.47 -14.58 -4.97
C SER A 76 15.10 -13.75 -3.84
N ASN A 77 14.43 -12.67 -3.43
CA ASN A 77 14.85 -11.81 -2.32
C ASN A 77 14.50 -12.37 -0.92
N GLY A 78 14.03 -13.62 -0.83
CA GLY A 78 13.64 -14.26 0.42
C GLY A 78 12.25 -13.87 0.95
N LYS A 79 11.53 -12.95 0.29
CA LYS A 79 10.18 -12.55 0.70
C LYS A 79 9.20 -13.67 0.40
N GLN A 80 8.40 -14.05 1.40
CA GLN A 80 7.30 -14.98 1.24
C GLN A 80 5.96 -14.24 1.27
N ILE A 81 5.07 -14.59 0.35
CA ILE A 81 3.65 -14.24 0.38
C ILE A 81 2.81 -15.50 0.30
N ASN A 82 1.60 -15.43 0.81
CA ASN A 82 0.65 -16.54 0.71
C ASN A 82 -0.61 -16.08 0.00
N LEU A 83 -1.10 -16.91 -0.90
CA LEU A 83 -2.37 -16.74 -1.60
C LEU A 83 -3.37 -17.76 -1.04
N LEU A 84 -4.62 -17.34 -0.93
CA LEU A 84 -5.76 -18.20 -0.64
C LEU A 84 -6.67 -18.22 -1.88
N ALA A 85 -7.07 -19.39 -2.32
CA ALA A 85 -7.85 -19.51 -3.54
C ALA A 85 -8.92 -20.61 -3.44
N VAL A 86 -10.03 -20.35 -4.12
CA VAL A 86 -11.00 -21.38 -4.53
C VAL A 86 -10.98 -21.34 -6.06
N SER A 87 -10.17 -22.19 -6.66
CA SER A 87 -10.00 -22.31 -8.10
C SER A 87 -9.23 -23.58 -8.43
N THR A 88 -9.46 -24.13 -9.60
CA THR A 88 -8.72 -25.27 -10.16
C THR A 88 -7.49 -24.86 -10.94
N GLN A 89 -7.31 -23.56 -11.18
CA GLN A 89 -6.21 -23.01 -11.98
C GLN A 89 -4.83 -23.30 -11.35
N PRO A 90 -3.77 -23.41 -12.17
CA PRO A 90 -2.41 -23.62 -11.69
C PRO A 90 -1.93 -22.51 -10.74
N PRO A 91 -1.10 -22.83 -9.72
CA PRO A 91 -0.61 -21.84 -8.76
C PRO A 91 0.10 -20.64 -9.39
N LEU A 92 0.88 -20.86 -10.45
CA LEU A 92 1.59 -19.78 -11.16
C LEU A 92 0.61 -18.83 -11.87
N TRP A 93 -0.46 -19.34 -12.43
CA TRP A 93 -1.51 -18.52 -13.05
C TRP A 93 -2.22 -17.65 -12.02
N LEU A 94 -2.56 -18.22 -10.85
CA LEU A 94 -3.18 -17.48 -9.75
C LEU A 94 -2.26 -16.36 -9.23
N LEU A 95 -0.95 -16.62 -9.15
CA LEU A 95 0.04 -15.58 -8.84
C LEU A 95 0.04 -14.47 -9.89
N GLN A 96 -0.02 -14.83 -11.17
CA GLN A 96 -0.04 -13.86 -12.27
C GLN A 96 -1.25 -12.94 -12.21
N VAL A 97 -2.43 -13.50 -11.93
CA VAL A 97 -3.68 -12.72 -11.73
C VAL A 97 -3.53 -11.75 -10.56
N MET A 98 -3.01 -12.21 -9.42
CA MET A 98 -2.86 -11.36 -8.23
C MET A 98 -1.86 -10.25 -8.43
N VAL A 99 -0.73 -10.51 -9.07
CA VAL A 99 0.28 -9.46 -9.37
C VAL A 99 -0.25 -8.50 -10.44
N GLY A 100 -0.99 -8.99 -11.43
CA GLY A 100 -1.66 -8.13 -12.42
C GLY A 100 -2.64 -7.15 -11.78
N ARG A 101 -3.48 -7.64 -10.87
CA ARG A 101 -4.41 -6.82 -10.09
C ARG A 101 -3.68 -5.77 -9.25
N TRP A 102 -2.61 -6.14 -8.57
CA TRP A 102 -1.82 -5.20 -7.79
C TRP A 102 -1.20 -4.09 -8.64
N CYS A 103 -0.70 -4.43 -9.84
CA CYS A 103 -0.23 -3.43 -10.80
C CYS A 103 -1.35 -2.47 -11.22
N GLN A 104 -2.55 -3.00 -11.46
CA GLN A 104 -3.73 -2.21 -11.82
C GLN A 104 -4.15 -1.27 -10.67
N GLU A 105 -4.24 -1.78 -9.45
CA GLU A 105 -4.58 -0.98 -8.26
C GLU A 105 -3.57 0.16 -8.04
N ASN A 106 -2.26 -0.12 -8.20
CA ASN A 106 -1.24 0.91 -8.12
C ASN A 106 -1.34 1.92 -9.27
N SER A 107 -1.63 1.46 -10.49
CA SER A 107 -1.82 2.36 -11.64
C SER A 107 -2.99 3.30 -11.40
N PHE A 108 -4.12 2.82 -10.89
CA PHE A 108 -5.26 3.67 -10.53
C PHE A 108 -4.93 4.64 -9.40
N LYS A 109 -4.22 4.19 -8.37
CA LYS A 109 -3.76 5.07 -7.29
C LYS A 109 -2.90 6.20 -7.81
N TYR A 110 -1.91 5.90 -8.66
CA TYR A 110 -1.06 6.93 -9.28
C TYR A 110 -1.83 7.82 -10.25
N ALA A 111 -2.80 7.27 -10.96
CA ALA A 111 -3.68 8.04 -11.83
C ALA A 111 -4.57 9.00 -11.03
N GLY A 112 -5.14 8.54 -9.91
CA GLY A 112 -5.89 9.39 -8.98
C GLY A 112 -5.02 10.50 -8.39
N GLU A 113 -3.81 10.17 -7.91
CA GLU A 113 -2.88 11.13 -7.32
C GLU A 113 -2.33 12.16 -8.32
N ARG A 114 -2.07 11.75 -9.56
CA ARG A 114 -1.43 12.61 -10.58
C ARG A 114 -2.43 13.33 -11.48
N TRP A 115 -3.54 12.69 -11.81
CA TRP A 115 -4.50 13.17 -12.80
C TRP A 115 -5.89 13.43 -12.24
N GLY A 116 -6.13 13.17 -10.94
CA GLY A 116 -7.42 13.38 -10.31
C GLY A 116 -8.52 12.48 -10.89
N GLN A 117 -8.17 11.27 -11.34
CA GLN A 117 -9.09 10.37 -12.04
C GLN A 117 -10.32 10.01 -11.19
N ASP A 118 -10.18 9.96 -9.86
CA ASP A 118 -11.30 9.76 -8.93
C ASP A 118 -12.31 10.91 -8.93
N GLN A 119 -11.92 12.08 -9.47
CA GLN A 119 -12.80 13.24 -9.62
C GLN A 119 -13.62 13.19 -10.91
N LEU A 120 -13.18 12.37 -11.89
CA LEU A 120 -13.90 12.20 -13.17
C LEU A 120 -15.10 11.26 -13.06
N ASP A 121 -15.09 10.33 -12.08
CA ASP A 121 -16.18 9.39 -11.82
C ASP A 121 -17.27 9.93 -10.88
N GLY A 122 -17.17 11.17 -10.47
CA GLY A 122 -18.22 11.84 -9.72
C GLY A 122 -19.51 11.88 -10.54
N ARG A 123 -20.48 11.02 -10.22
CA ARG A 123 -21.82 11.00 -10.82
C ARG A 123 -22.62 12.31 -10.62
N ARG A 124 -22.07 13.29 -9.95
CA ARG A 124 -22.55 14.65 -9.84
C ARG A 124 -21.89 15.50 -10.91
N VAL A 125 -22.59 15.72 -11.97
CA VAL A 125 -22.29 16.83 -12.90
C VAL A 125 -22.71 18.09 -12.18
N GLU A 126 -21.80 18.71 -11.45
CA GLU A 126 -22.00 20.10 -11.04
C GLU A 126 -21.52 20.97 -12.20
N PRO A 127 -22.38 21.87 -12.73
CA PRO A 127 -21.89 22.79 -13.74
C PRO A 127 -20.75 23.61 -13.14
N TYR A 128 -19.58 23.56 -13.78
CA TYR A 128 -18.46 24.43 -13.41
C TYR A 128 -18.94 25.87 -13.48
N PRO A 129 -18.79 26.65 -12.42
CA PRO A 129 -18.98 28.09 -12.54
C PRO A 129 -18.02 28.62 -13.60
N ASP A 130 -18.46 29.55 -14.44
CA ASP A 130 -17.69 30.10 -15.58
C ASP A 130 -16.28 30.60 -15.26
N LYS A 131 -15.87 30.56 -13.99
CA LYS A 131 -14.55 30.87 -13.46
C LYS A 131 -14.06 29.80 -12.47
N ALA A 132 -13.97 28.55 -12.90
CA ALA A 132 -13.35 27.52 -12.08
C ALA A 132 -11.90 27.89 -11.80
N LEU A 133 -11.58 28.19 -10.54
CA LEU A 133 -10.20 28.41 -10.11
C LEU A 133 -9.48 27.04 -10.10
N ILE A 134 -8.79 26.75 -11.20
CA ILE A 134 -7.91 25.56 -11.26
C ILE A 134 -6.74 25.83 -10.31
N PRO A 135 -6.53 24.97 -9.28
CA PRO A 135 -5.43 25.17 -8.36
C PRO A 135 -4.10 25.13 -9.11
N ASN A 136 -3.39 26.25 -9.15
CA ASN A 136 -2.09 26.36 -9.80
C ASN A 136 -1.08 25.42 -9.10
N PRO A 137 -0.46 24.44 -9.82
CA PRO A 137 0.52 23.53 -9.22
C PRO A 137 1.73 24.26 -8.62
N ALA A 138 2.15 25.37 -9.21
CA ALA A 138 3.21 26.22 -8.68
C ALA A 138 2.83 26.82 -7.32
N ARG A 139 1.61 27.29 -7.17
CA ARG A 139 1.09 27.80 -5.90
C ARG A 139 1.09 26.71 -4.81
N ARG A 140 0.65 25.47 -5.12
CA ARG A 140 0.70 24.36 -4.16
C ARG A 140 2.11 24.05 -3.68
N ARG A 141 3.11 24.10 -4.60
CA ARG A 141 4.53 23.91 -4.25
C ARG A 141 5.03 25.01 -3.32
N LEU A 142 4.70 26.26 -3.61
CA LEU A 142 5.07 27.39 -2.78
C LEU A 142 4.40 27.34 -1.40
N GLU A 143 3.13 26.98 -1.33
CA GLU A 143 2.41 26.80 -0.06
C GLU A 143 3.00 25.65 0.77
N ALA A 144 3.42 24.55 0.14
CA ALA A 144 4.09 23.44 0.82
C ALA A 144 5.48 23.85 1.34
N ALA A 145 6.26 24.58 0.54
CA ALA A 145 7.56 25.11 0.94
C ALA A 145 7.43 26.09 2.13
N LEU A 146 6.45 26.99 2.07
CA LEU A 146 6.17 27.93 3.13
C LEU A 146 5.74 27.25 4.44
N ARG A 147 4.92 26.20 4.37
CA ARG A 147 4.55 25.40 5.57
C ARG A 147 5.78 24.74 6.18
N LEU A 148 6.67 24.19 5.36
CA LEU A 148 7.88 23.53 5.82
C LEU A 148 8.82 24.55 6.49
N SER A 149 9.02 25.70 5.88
CA SER A 149 9.82 26.81 6.44
C SER A 149 9.27 27.26 7.79
N ARG A 150 7.97 27.54 7.91
CA ARG A 150 7.33 27.91 9.17
C ARG A 150 7.44 26.83 10.25
N ALA A 151 7.37 25.55 9.86
CA ALA A 151 7.55 24.45 10.81
C ALA A 151 8.99 24.39 11.37
N ARG A 152 10.00 24.60 10.51
CA ARG A 152 11.42 24.68 10.89
C ARG A 152 11.67 25.89 11.82
N GLU A 153 11.16 27.06 11.44
CA GLU A 153 11.24 28.26 12.27
C GLU A 153 10.62 28.01 13.66
N GLY A 154 9.42 27.46 13.72
CA GLY A 154 8.75 27.14 14.99
C GLY A 154 9.48 26.07 15.81
N GLN A 155 10.19 25.15 15.18
CA GLN A 155 11.04 24.18 15.87
C GLN A 155 12.30 24.85 16.44
N ALA A 156 13.03 25.64 15.65
CA ALA A 156 14.20 26.37 16.10
C ALA A 156 13.89 27.30 17.27
N LEU A 157 12.79 28.05 17.21
CA LEU A 157 12.34 28.90 18.31
C LEU A 157 12.03 28.13 19.59
N ARG A 158 11.39 26.97 19.49
CA ARG A 158 11.12 26.11 20.66
C ARG A 158 12.39 25.56 21.30
N MET A 159 13.41 25.26 20.46
CA MET A 159 14.69 24.78 20.97
C MET A 159 15.54 25.90 21.55
N LEU A 160 15.44 27.11 21.03
CA LEU A 160 16.13 28.30 21.55
C LEU A 160 15.54 28.79 22.88
N ALA A 161 14.23 28.68 23.06
CA ALA A 161 13.55 29.23 24.23
C ALA A 161 14.12 28.79 25.61
N PRO A 162 14.51 27.51 25.83
CA PRO A 162 15.09 27.06 27.11
C PRO A 162 16.59 27.33 27.25
N LEU A 163 17.30 27.79 26.17
CA LEU A 163 18.74 27.93 26.17
C LEU A 163 19.18 29.31 26.73
N GLY A 164 20.14 29.27 27.64
CA GLY A 164 20.77 30.48 28.14
C GLY A 164 21.64 31.18 27.09
N PRO A 165 22.00 32.46 27.31
CA PRO A 165 22.77 33.27 26.33
C PRO A 165 24.17 32.70 26.02
N SER A 166 24.74 31.90 26.92
CA SER A 166 26.09 31.32 26.77
C SER A 166 26.07 29.83 26.33
N ASP A 167 24.92 29.25 25.96
CA ASP A 167 24.84 27.87 25.55
C ASP A 167 25.46 27.71 24.12
N PRO A 168 26.44 26.82 23.92
CA PRO A 168 27.13 26.66 22.64
C PRO A 168 26.20 26.25 21.49
N ARG A 169 25.09 25.63 21.79
CA ARG A 169 24.08 25.19 20.77
C ARG A 169 23.26 26.37 20.23
N ARG A 170 23.32 27.52 20.87
CA ARG A 170 22.51 28.67 20.52
C ARG A 170 22.88 29.24 19.14
N ALA A 171 24.17 29.31 18.84
CA ALA A 171 24.67 29.84 17.55
C ALA A 171 24.18 29.02 16.35
N ASP A 172 24.23 27.69 16.44
CA ASP A 172 23.77 26.79 15.38
C ASP A 172 22.27 26.93 15.14
N LEU A 173 21.48 27.01 16.24
CA LEU A 173 20.03 27.19 16.14
C LEU A 173 19.60 28.58 15.65
N GLU A 174 20.37 29.61 15.92
CA GLU A 174 20.15 30.96 15.37
C GLU A 174 20.45 30.99 13.86
N GLN A 175 21.45 30.23 13.41
CA GLN A 175 21.73 30.05 11.98
C GLN A 175 20.58 29.29 11.29
N ASP A 176 20.13 28.18 11.87
CA ASP A 176 18.98 27.40 11.36
C ASP A 176 17.70 28.26 11.28
N LEU A 177 17.52 29.17 12.23
CA LEU A 177 16.40 30.12 12.23
C LEU A 177 16.52 31.16 11.10
N GLN A 178 17.72 31.64 10.82
CA GLN A 178 17.96 32.55 9.70
C GLN A 178 17.74 31.86 8.37
N ASP A 179 18.25 30.63 8.20
CA ASP A 179 18.06 29.84 6.99
C ASP A 179 16.59 29.47 6.73
N ALA A 180 15.80 29.29 7.80
CA ALA A 180 14.38 29.05 7.68
C ALA A 180 13.57 30.30 7.26
N ARG A 181 14.11 31.49 7.45
CA ARG A 181 13.49 32.78 7.09
C ARG A 181 13.90 33.30 5.71
N ALA A 182 15.02 32.82 5.17
CA ALA A 182 15.50 33.16 3.83
C ALA A 182 14.68 32.45 2.74
#